data_7660186463fead742515a0c4abc0d1a5
#
_entry.id   7660186463fead742515a0c4abc0d1a5
#
_cell.length_a   1.000
_cell.length_b   1.000
_cell.length_c   1.000
_cell.angle_alpha   90.00
_cell.angle_beta   90.00
_cell.angle_gamma   90.00
#
_symmetry.space_group_name_H-M   'P 1'
#
loop_
_entity.id
_entity.type
_entity.pdbx_description
1 polymer ?
#
loop_
_entity_poly.entity_id
_entity_poly.type
_entity_poly.pdbx_seq_one_letter_code
_entity_poly.pdbx_strand_id
1 'polypeptide(L)'
;PYSNGLILYTIRPNDTLYTLSQRFGTTVQAIIAANPGVDLRILYIGQKIYIPYNYNNPNPNNYNQQPMITEAEFAFSNLIRMLWEQHITWTRLAIISMVFDLPDVDLVINRLLRNPSDFAAAFQPYFGEETASRFADLLRRHLVLAAQLVNQAKAGDSMAAAETERIWYDNAREIAAFLASINPYWSRQEWEDMYFDHLSLVKAEAVEMLNQNYLSEINLYDEMERQALTMADVMTRGFVMLFPERFR
;
A
#
# COMPACT_ATOMS: atom_id res chain seq x y z
N PRO A 1 33.79 -23.02 -5.34
CA PRO A 1 32.71 -22.82 -6.27
C PRO A 1 31.40 -23.20 -5.59
N TYR A 2 30.54 -22.21 -5.39
CA TYR A 2 29.26 -22.36 -4.67
C TYR A 2 28.24 -22.95 -5.66
N SER A 3 27.71 -24.12 -5.39
CA SER A 3 26.59 -24.67 -6.16
C SER A 3 25.30 -24.05 -5.65
N ASN A 4 24.84 -22.98 -6.30
CA ASN A 4 23.50 -22.46 -6.07
C ASN A 4 22.48 -23.42 -6.66
N GLY A 5 21.66 -24.07 -5.81
CA GLY A 5 20.54 -24.88 -6.24
C GLY A 5 19.39 -23.99 -6.75
N LEU A 6 18.60 -24.51 -7.70
CA LEU A 6 17.34 -23.93 -8.11
C LEU A 6 16.20 -24.83 -7.64
N ILE A 7 15.18 -24.23 -7.02
CA ILE A 7 13.94 -24.93 -6.65
C ILE A 7 12.84 -24.47 -7.61
N LEU A 8 12.10 -25.41 -8.19
CA LEU A 8 10.85 -25.09 -8.87
C LEU A 8 9.75 -24.96 -7.82
N TYR A 9 9.29 -23.74 -7.62
CA TYR A 9 8.29 -23.38 -6.61
C TYR A 9 6.95 -23.05 -7.27
N THR A 10 5.85 -23.50 -6.66
CA THR A 10 4.50 -23.11 -7.08
C THR A 10 3.96 -22.02 -6.16
N ILE A 11 3.61 -20.88 -6.72
CA ILE A 11 3.09 -19.72 -6.01
C ILE A 11 1.81 -20.08 -5.24
N ARG A 12 1.76 -19.71 -3.99
CA ARG A 12 0.65 -19.90 -3.06
C ARG A 12 -0.01 -18.57 -2.71
N PRO A 13 -1.22 -18.55 -2.14
CA PRO A 13 -1.81 -17.34 -1.61
C PRO A 13 -0.85 -16.58 -0.68
N ASN A 14 -0.77 -15.26 -0.82
CA ASN A 14 0.09 -14.34 -0.06
C ASN A 14 1.60 -14.45 -0.34
N ASP A 15 2.04 -15.24 -1.32
CA ASP A 15 3.43 -15.21 -1.75
C ASP A 15 3.72 -13.92 -2.52
N THR A 16 4.84 -13.28 -2.17
CA THR A 16 5.46 -12.20 -2.93
C THR A 16 6.91 -12.56 -3.22
N LEU A 17 7.54 -11.94 -4.21
CA LEU A 17 8.98 -12.15 -4.45
C LEU A 17 9.81 -11.86 -3.21
N TYR A 18 9.39 -10.88 -2.43
CA TYR A 18 10.06 -10.53 -1.18
C TYR A 18 9.92 -11.66 -0.15
N THR A 19 8.69 -12.12 0.16
CA THR A 19 8.48 -13.20 1.13
C THR A 19 9.18 -14.49 0.70
N LEU A 20 9.21 -14.76 -0.60
CA LEU A 20 9.94 -15.91 -1.17
C LEU A 20 11.45 -15.71 -1.04
N SER A 21 11.98 -14.51 -1.29
CA SER A 21 13.41 -14.26 -1.13
C SER A 21 13.88 -14.47 0.31
N GLN A 22 13.10 -14.03 1.29
CA GLN A 22 13.38 -14.26 2.70
C GLN A 22 13.28 -15.76 3.07
N ARG A 23 12.21 -16.42 2.60
CA ARG A 23 11.96 -17.85 2.87
C ARG A 23 13.07 -18.76 2.35
N PHE A 24 13.63 -18.44 1.19
CA PHE A 24 14.63 -19.26 0.53
C PHE A 24 16.07 -18.74 0.71
N GLY A 25 16.29 -17.72 1.54
CA GLY A 25 17.61 -17.16 1.82
C GLY A 25 18.29 -16.58 0.58
N THR A 26 17.51 -15.97 -0.30
CA THR A 26 17.96 -15.38 -1.56
C THR A 26 17.55 -13.91 -1.67
N THR A 27 17.68 -13.29 -2.83
CA THR A 27 17.23 -11.92 -3.10
C THR A 27 16.14 -11.88 -4.17
N VAL A 28 15.31 -10.84 -4.15
CA VAL A 28 14.30 -10.62 -5.20
C VAL A 28 14.96 -10.58 -6.58
N GLN A 29 16.11 -9.88 -6.70
CA GLN A 29 16.87 -9.80 -7.94
C GLN A 29 17.36 -11.16 -8.43
N ALA A 30 17.80 -12.01 -7.51
CA ALA A 30 18.21 -13.38 -7.85
C ALA A 30 17.04 -14.25 -8.34
N ILE A 31 15.85 -14.09 -7.74
CA ILE A 31 14.63 -14.76 -8.21
C ILE A 31 14.27 -14.29 -9.62
N ILE A 32 14.29 -12.97 -9.87
CA ILE A 32 14.02 -12.39 -11.20
C ILE A 32 15.03 -12.94 -12.24
N ALA A 33 16.31 -12.93 -11.91
CA ALA A 33 17.36 -13.44 -12.79
C ALA A 33 17.24 -14.93 -13.10
N ALA A 34 16.68 -15.73 -12.18
CA ALA A 34 16.44 -17.15 -12.37
C ALA A 34 15.23 -17.48 -13.26
N ASN A 35 14.41 -16.46 -13.61
CA ASN A 35 13.17 -16.62 -14.39
C ASN A 35 13.17 -15.70 -15.63
N PRO A 36 14.14 -15.82 -16.53
CA PRO A 36 14.21 -14.96 -17.71
C PRO A 36 12.96 -15.14 -18.59
N GLY A 37 12.37 -14.01 -19.01
CA GLY A 37 11.18 -14.01 -19.86
C GLY A 37 9.85 -14.18 -19.13
N VAL A 38 9.87 -14.33 -17.78
CA VAL A 38 8.65 -14.38 -16.96
C VAL A 38 8.42 -13.00 -16.36
N ASP A 39 7.23 -12.44 -16.54
CA ASP A 39 6.83 -11.22 -15.84
C ASP A 39 6.47 -11.57 -14.39
N LEU A 40 7.35 -11.20 -13.48
CA LEU A 40 7.19 -11.45 -12.04
C LEU A 40 6.67 -10.24 -11.27
N ARG A 41 6.25 -9.16 -11.95
CA ARG A 41 5.60 -8.01 -11.30
C ARG A 41 4.24 -8.41 -10.71
N ILE A 42 3.60 -9.41 -11.31
CA ILE A 42 2.35 -10.01 -10.81
C ILE A 42 2.59 -11.51 -10.67
N LEU A 43 2.37 -12.04 -9.46
CA LEU A 43 2.45 -13.47 -9.19
C LEU A 43 1.04 -14.06 -9.16
N TYR A 44 0.81 -15.11 -9.96
CA TYR A 44 -0.46 -15.82 -9.98
C TYR A 44 -0.39 -17.07 -9.11
N ILE A 45 -1.42 -17.33 -8.31
CA ILE A 45 -1.53 -18.59 -7.54
C ILE A 45 -1.48 -19.76 -8.50
N GLY A 46 -0.61 -20.74 -8.22
CA GLY A 46 -0.36 -21.87 -9.11
C GLY A 46 0.72 -21.64 -10.17
N GLN A 47 1.19 -20.40 -10.35
CA GLN A 47 2.33 -20.11 -11.22
C GLN A 47 3.58 -20.80 -10.70
N LYS A 48 4.39 -21.35 -11.61
CA LYS A 48 5.66 -21.99 -11.27
C LYS A 48 6.81 -21.06 -11.59
N ILE A 49 7.69 -20.84 -10.63
CA ILE A 49 8.91 -20.03 -10.78
C ILE A 49 10.12 -20.78 -10.23
N TYR A 50 11.30 -20.46 -10.74
CA TYR A 50 12.57 -20.93 -10.19
C TYR A 50 13.06 -20.00 -9.09
N ILE A 51 13.38 -20.55 -7.93
CA ILE A 51 13.94 -19.82 -6.80
C ILE A 51 15.36 -20.32 -6.53
N PRO A 52 16.40 -19.46 -6.66
CA PRO A 52 17.74 -19.83 -6.23
C PRO A 52 17.76 -19.92 -4.71
N TYR A 53 18.39 -20.98 -4.18
CA TYR A 53 18.60 -21.07 -2.74
C TYR A 53 20.06 -21.35 -2.41
N ASN A 54 20.49 -20.88 -1.25
CA ASN A 54 21.87 -21.00 -0.82
C ASN A 54 22.04 -22.29 0.01
N TYR A 55 22.83 -23.24 -0.47
CA TYR A 55 23.13 -24.52 0.21
C TYR A 55 23.92 -24.33 1.54
N ASN A 56 24.49 -23.15 1.77
CA ASN A 56 25.25 -22.84 2.98
C ASN A 56 24.37 -22.43 4.17
N ASN A 57 23.04 -22.43 4.02
CA ASN A 57 22.13 -22.38 5.16
C ASN A 57 21.89 -23.84 5.63
N PRO A 58 22.47 -24.29 6.76
CA PRO A 58 22.61 -25.72 7.08
C PRO A 58 21.33 -26.43 7.48
N ASN A 59 20.14 -25.87 7.22
CA ASN A 59 18.91 -26.54 7.64
C ASN A 59 17.73 -26.34 6.68
N PRO A 60 17.56 -27.18 5.62
CA PRO A 60 16.34 -27.20 4.81
C PRO A 60 15.09 -27.66 5.59
N ASN A 61 15.27 -28.18 6.81
CA ASN A 61 14.16 -28.58 7.69
C ASN A 61 13.79 -27.49 8.68
N ASN A 62 14.39 -26.31 8.61
CA ASN A 62 14.04 -25.17 9.46
C ASN A 62 12.77 -24.46 9.01
N TYR A 63 11.81 -25.18 8.42
CA TYR A 63 10.45 -24.70 8.20
C TYR A 63 9.74 -24.29 9.51
N ASN A 64 10.30 -24.70 10.67
CA ASN A 64 9.78 -24.39 11.99
C ASN A 64 10.45 -23.19 12.68
N GLN A 65 11.40 -22.50 12.04
CA GLN A 65 12.04 -21.29 12.57
C GLN A 65 11.92 -20.10 11.62
N GLN A 66 10.83 -19.95 10.88
CA GLN A 66 10.41 -18.59 10.58
C GLN A 66 10.11 -17.93 11.94
N PRO A 67 10.60 -16.73 12.22
CA PRO A 67 10.08 -15.99 13.35
C PRO A 67 8.57 -15.99 13.19
N MET A 68 7.87 -16.73 14.05
CA MET A 68 6.42 -16.70 14.06
C MET A 68 6.05 -15.23 14.25
N ILE A 69 5.20 -14.69 13.36
CA ILE A 69 4.63 -13.38 13.57
C ILE A 69 4.08 -13.37 14.99
N THR A 70 4.56 -12.48 15.83
CA THR A 70 4.09 -12.40 17.20
C THR A 70 2.65 -11.93 17.24
N GLU A 71 1.96 -12.18 18.34
CA GLU A 71 0.59 -11.69 18.53
C GLU A 71 0.52 -10.15 18.38
N ALA A 72 1.52 -9.45 18.92
CA ALA A 72 1.62 -8.00 18.83
C ALA A 72 1.80 -7.51 17.38
N GLU A 73 2.69 -8.15 16.62
CA GLU A 73 2.90 -7.83 15.20
C GLU A 73 1.65 -8.14 14.37
N PHE A 74 1.02 -9.29 14.60
CA PHE A 74 -0.22 -9.68 13.92
C PHE A 74 -1.36 -8.69 14.20
N ALA A 75 -1.56 -8.31 15.47
CA ALA A 75 -2.59 -7.34 15.85
C ALA A 75 -2.33 -5.97 15.22
N PHE A 76 -1.08 -5.50 15.22
CA PHE A 76 -0.70 -4.23 14.61
C PHE A 76 -0.84 -4.25 13.08
N SER A 77 -0.41 -5.33 12.44
CA SER A 77 -0.60 -5.52 11.00
C SER A 77 -2.09 -5.44 10.61
N ASN A 78 -2.95 -6.14 11.36
CA ASN A 78 -4.40 -6.08 11.13
C ASN A 78 -4.96 -4.67 11.32
N LEU A 79 -4.49 -3.92 12.32
CA LEU A 79 -4.88 -2.53 12.53
C LEU A 79 -4.50 -1.65 11.32
N ILE A 80 -3.25 -1.71 10.86
CA ILE A 80 -2.78 -0.90 9.74
C ILE A 80 -3.50 -1.29 8.44
N ARG A 81 -3.67 -2.58 8.16
CA ARG A 81 -4.44 -3.07 7.01
C ARG A 81 -5.89 -2.59 7.05
N MET A 82 -6.56 -2.65 8.21
CA MET A 82 -7.90 -2.12 8.40
C MET A 82 -7.98 -0.60 8.13
N LEU A 83 -6.98 0.17 8.54
CA LEU A 83 -6.96 1.62 8.31
C LEU A 83 -6.81 1.94 6.82
N TRP A 84 -5.97 1.21 6.08
CA TRP A 84 -5.84 1.35 4.63
C TRP A 84 -7.09 0.87 3.90
N GLU A 85 -7.69 -0.24 4.32
CA GLU A 85 -8.97 -0.73 3.79
C GLU A 85 -10.10 0.30 3.97
N GLN A 86 -10.21 0.89 5.16
CA GLN A 86 -11.16 1.97 5.42
C GLN A 86 -10.85 3.21 4.58
N HIS A 87 -9.57 3.52 4.33
CA HIS A 87 -9.17 4.63 3.48
C HIS A 87 -9.75 4.48 2.07
N ILE A 88 -9.50 3.37 1.42
CA ILE A 88 -9.96 3.15 0.04
C ILE A 88 -11.47 2.94 -0.06
N THR A 89 -12.07 2.17 0.86
CA THR A 89 -13.52 1.92 0.87
C THR A 89 -14.31 3.22 1.03
N TRP A 90 -13.94 4.08 1.99
CA TRP A 90 -14.62 5.36 2.19
C TRP A 90 -14.29 6.36 1.09
N THR A 91 -13.12 6.28 0.45
CA THR A 91 -12.80 7.06 -0.76
C THR A 91 -13.74 6.69 -1.92
N ARG A 92 -13.92 5.40 -2.19
CA ARG A 92 -14.86 4.93 -3.21
C ARG A 92 -16.29 5.36 -2.93
N LEU A 93 -16.76 5.20 -1.69
CA LEU A 93 -18.10 5.64 -1.30
C LEU A 93 -18.25 7.16 -1.45
N ALA A 94 -17.23 7.95 -1.13
CA ALA A 94 -17.24 9.41 -1.33
C ALA A 94 -17.30 9.76 -2.82
N ILE A 95 -16.53 9.09 -3.68
CA ILE A 95 -16.60 9.27 -5.14
C ILE A 95 -18.02 8.98 -5.64
N ILE A 96 -18.61 7.84 -5.24
CA ILE A 96 -19.98 7.48 -5.63
C ILE A 96 -20.98 8.55 -5.18
N SER A 97 -20.93 8.96 -3.91
CA SER A 97 -21.87 9.95 -3.37
C SER A 97 -21.72 11.32 -4.05
N MET A 98 -20.48 11.75 -4.35
CA MET A 98 -20.22 13.00 -5.08
C MET A 98 -20.66 12.92 -6.53
N VAL A 99 -20.36 11.83 -7.24
CA VAL A 99 -20.70 11.70 -8.67
C VAL A 99 -22.20 11.69 -8.91
N PHE A 100 -22.95 11.01 -8.04
CA PHE A 100 -24.40 10.83 -8.17
C PHE A 100 -25.24 11.77 -7.32
N ASP A 101 -24.64 12.80 -6.67
CA ASP A 101 -25.34 13.75 -5.79
C ASP A 101 -26.19 13.05 -4.73
N LEU A 102 -25.66 12.00 -4.10
CA LEU A 102 -26.40 11.25 -3.10
C LEU A 102 -26.60 12.08 -1.81
N PRO A 103 -27.72 11.92 -1.11
CA PRO A 103 -28.04 12.73 0.07
C PRO A 103 -27.14 12.48 1.28
N ASP A 104 -26.29 11.45 1.23
CA ASP A 104 -25.35 11.08 2.28
C ASP A 104 -23.92 11.64 2.09
N VAL A 105 -23.68 12.40 1.02
CA VAL A 105 -22.33 12.85 0.61
C VAL A 105 -21.54 13.49 1.75
N ASP A 106 -22.14 14.38 2.52
CA ASP A 106 -21.47 15.06 3.64
C ASP A 106 -21.12 14.07 4.77
N LEU A 107 -21.99 13.11 5.03
CA LEU A 107 -21.76 12.09 6.07
C LEU A 107 -20.62 11.14 5.66
N VAL A 108 -20.60 10.73 4.41
CA VAL A 108 -19.54 9.86 3.86
C VAL A 108 -18.19 10.56 3.85
N ILE A 109 -18.14 11.81 3.38
CA ILE A 109 -16.91 12.62 3.41
C ILE A 109 -16.42 12.81 4.85
N ASN A 110 -17.29 13.16 5.79
CA ASN A 110 -16.92 13.30 7.20
C ASN A 110 -16.39 11.98 7.79
N ARG A 111 -16.97 10.84 7.39
CA ARG A 111 -16.44 9.53 7.81
C ARG A 111 -15.06 9.25 7.21
N LEU A 112 -14.84 9.56 5.94
CA LEU A 112 -13.51 9.45 5.32
C LEU A 112 -12.49 10.32 6.03
N LEU A 113 -12.83 11.58 6.33
CA LEU A 113 -11.95 12.54 7.01
C LEU A 113 -11.62 12.18 8.47
N ARG A 114 -12.21 11.15 9.05
CA ARG A 114 -11.79 10.56 10.33
C ARG A 114 -10.53 9.70 10.17
N ASN A 115 -10.32 9.08 9.02
CA ASN A 115 -9.22 8.15 8.77
C ASN A 115 -7.82 8.74 9.09
N PRO A 116 -7.49 10.00 8.76
CA PRO A 116 -6.23 10.62 9.20
C PRO A 116 -6.04 10.61 10.72
N SER A 117 -7.09 10.85 11.49
CA SER A 117 -7.02 10.82 12.97
C SER A 117 -6.87 9.39 13.50
N ASP A 118 -7.49 8.41 12.85
CA ASP A 118 -7.35 7.00 13.19
C ASP A 118 -5.89 6.52 12.92
N PHE A 119 -5.25 6.97 11.83
CA PHE A 119 -3.82 6.76 11.58
C PHE A 119 -2.93 7.45 12.62
N ALA A 120 -3.24 8.70 13.00
CA ALA A 120 -2.50 9.39 14.05
C ALA A 120 -2.54 8.61 15.37
N ALA A 121 -3.68 8.06 15.75
CA ALA A 121 -3.81 7.23 16.95
C ALA A 121 -2.94 5.96 16.89
N ALA A 122 -2.75 5.36 15.70
CA ALA A 122 -1.86 4.22 15.52
C ALA A 122 -0.37 4.61 15.57
N PHE A 123 0.00 5.81 15.11
CA PHE A 123 1.37 6.34 15.08
C PHE A 123 1.83 6.88 16.45
N GLN A 124 0.93 7.52 17.19
CA GLN A 124 1.24 8.25 18.42
C GLN A 124 2.02 7.42 19.48
N PRO A 125 1.70 6.13 19.74
CA PRO A 125 2.45 5.32 20.71
C PRO A 125 3.91 5.07 20.35
N TYR A 126 4.29 5.26 19.08
CA TYR A 126 5.61 4.97 18.54
C TYR A 126 6.42 6.24 18.26
N PHE A 127 5.80 7.25 17.67
CA PHE A 127 6.48 8.45 17.18
C PHE A 127 6.15 9.72 17.99
N GLY A 128 5.22 9.63 18.96
CA GLY A 128 4.74 10.77 19.74
C GLY A 128 3.66 11.60 19.02
N GLU A 129 3.06 12.52 19.77
CA GLU A 129 1.88 13.28 19.33
C GLU A 129 2.18 14.21 18.15
N GLU A 130 3.29 14.94 18.19
CA GLU A 130 3.66 15.91 17.15
C GLU A 130 3.83 15.23 15.77
N THR A 131 4.58 14.12 15.73
CA THR A 131 4.82 13.35 14.51
C THR A 131 3.53 12.73 13.98
N ALA A 132 2.70 12.17 14.88
CA ALA A 132 1.42 11.57 14.52
C ALA A 132 0.44 12.61 13.96
N SER A 133 0.35 13.78 14.57
CA SER A 133 -0.48 14.89 14.11
C SER A 133 -0.01 15.42 12.75
N ARG A 134 1.31 15.52 12.54
CA ARG A 134 1.85 15.95 11.24
C ARG A 134 1.49 14.98 10.12
N PHE A 135 1.55 13.67 10.37
CA PHE A 135 1.10 12.66 9.40
C PHE A 135 -0.40 12.82 9.09
N ALA A 136 -1.22 12.99 10.13
CA ALA A 136 -2.66 13.18 9.95
C ALA A 136 -2.98 14.43 9.11
N ASP A 137 -2.26 15.54 9.32
CA ASP A 137 -2.48 16.77 8.54
C ASP A 137 -2.14 16.57 7.06
N LEU A 138 -1.04 15.89 6.77
CA LEU A 138 -0.64 15.55 5.40
C LEU A 138 -1.68 14.65 4.72
N LEU A 139 -2.15 13.63 5.44
CA LEU A 139 -3.15 12.69 4.91
C LEU A 139 -4.53 13.35 4.77
N ARG A 140 -4.91 14.24 5.69
CA ARG A 140 -6.15 15.04 5.57
C ARG A 140 -6.12 15.92 4.33
N ARG A 141 -5.00 16.62 4.09
CA ARG A 141 -4.80 17.42 2.87
C ARG A 141 -4.91 16.56 1.62
N HIS A 142 -4.35 15.34 1.65
CA HIS A 142 -4.45 14.36 0.57
C HIS A 142 -5.91 14.06 0.20
N LEU A 143 -6.74 13.74 1.19
CA LEU A 143 -8.17 13.42 0.99
C LEU A 143 -8.98 14.63 0.49
N VAL A 144 -8.71 15.83 1.02
CA VAL A 144 -9.39 17.05 0.56
C VAL A 144 -9.07 17.36 -0.89
N LEU A 145 -7.81 17.21 -1.30
CA LEU A 145 -7.41 17.41 -2.70
C LEU A 145 -8.06 16.40 -3.64
N ALA A 146 -8.17 15.13 -3.23
CA ALA A 146 -8.88 14.11 -3.99
C ALA A 146 -10.37 14.49 -4.21
N ALA A 147 -11.07 14.91 -3.14
CA ALA A 147 -12.46 15.34 -3.25
C ALA A 147 -12.63 16.59 -4.14
N GLN A 148 -11.71 17.56 -4.06
CA GLN A 148 -11.70 18.74 -4.93
C GLN A 148 -11.53 18.33 -6.40
N LEU A 149 -10.60 17.42 -6.68
CA LEU A 149 -10.34 16.92 -8.04
C LEU A 149 -11.58 16.25 -8.63
N VAL A 150 -12.29 15.40 -7.87
CA VAL A 150 -13.53 14.74 -8.32
C VAL A 150 -14.63 15.78 -8.63
N ASN A 151 -14.83 16.77 -7.77
CA ASN A 151 -15.83 17.82 -7.98
C ASN A 151 -15.51 18.69 -9.20
N GLN A 152 -14.26 19.06 -9.42
CA GLN A 152 -13.82 19.84 -10.59
C GLN A 152 -13.98 19.03 -11.88
N ALA A 153 -13.62 17.75 -11.86
CA ALA A 153 -13.82 16.86 -13.00
C ALA A 153 -15.31 16.71 -13.34
N LYS A 154 -16.18 16.54 -12.33
CA LYS A 154 -17.64 16.48 -12.49
C LYS A 154 -18.21 17.78 -13.07
N ALA A 155 -17.68 18.93 -12.67
CA ALA A 155 -18.08 20.23 -13.18
C ALA A 155 -17.54 20.53 -14.59
N GLY A 156 -16.65 19.71 -15.15
CA GLY A 156 -16.00 19.93 -16.44
C GLY A 156 -14.92 21.01 -16.42
N ASP A 157 -14.47 21.46 -15.23
CA ASP A 157 -13.40 22.44 -15.08
C ASP A 157 -12.03 21.75 -15.18
N SER A 158 -11.61 21.48 -16.39
CA SER A 158 -10.37 20.75 -16.69
C SER A 158 -9.11 21.51 -16.26
N MET A 159 -9.13 22.84 -16.24
CA MET A 159 -7.97 23.65 -15.82
C MET A 159 -7.79 23.58 -14.30
N ALA A 160 -8.86 23.77 -13.53
CA ALA A 160 -8.81 23.63 -12.09
C ALA A 160 -8.46 22.19 -11.67
N ALA A 161 -9.03 21.19 -12.36
CA ALA A 161 -8.72 19.77 -12.12
C ALA A 161 -7.23 19.47 -12.34
N ALA A 162 -6.62 19.94 -13.42
CA ALA A 162 -5.20 19.74 -13.71
C ALA A 162 -4.28 20.38 -12.64
N GLU A 163 -4.61 21.58 -12.17
CA GLU A 163 -3.83 22.24 -11.11
C GLU A 163 -4.01 21.53 -9.76
N THR A 164 -5.23 21.11 -9.42
CA THR A 164 -5.46 20.32 -8.19
C THR A 164 -4.74 18.99 -8.24
N GLU A 165 -4.73 18.30 -9.38
CA GLU A 165 -3.98 17.07 -9.58
C GLU A 165 -2.48 17.28 -9.34
N ARG A 166 -1.89 18.33 -9.91
CA ARG A 166 -0.48 18.65 -9.67
C ARG A 166 -0.18 18.83 -8.19
N ILE A 167 -1.03 19.59 -7.48
CA ILE A 167 -0.88 19.81 -6.02
C ILE A 167 -1.06 18.51 -5.23
N TRP A 168 -1.92 17.61 -5.69
CA TRP A 168 -2.15 16.31 -5.07
C TRP A 168 -0.94 15.40 -5.17
N TYR A 169 -0.28 15.36 -6.33
CA TYR A 169 1.00 14.66 -6.50
C TYR A 169 2.14 15.30 -5.67
N ASP A 170 2.17 16.63 -5.55
CA ASP A 170 3.13 17.30 -4.66
C ASP A 170 2.89 16.92 -3.19
N ASN A 171 1.64 16.82 -2.74
CA ASN A 171 1.32 16.32 -1.41
C ASN A 171 1.76 14.86 -1.20
N ALA A 172 1.62 14.00 -2.20
CA ALA A 172 2.13 12.64 -2.15
C ALA A 172 3.65 12.59 -1.94
N ARG A 173 4.42 13.47 -2.62
CA ARG A 173 5.87 13.63 -2.40
C ARG A 173 6.19 14.11 -0.98
N GLU A 174 5.39 15.04 -0.45
CA GLU A 174 5.53 15.51 0.94
C GLU A 174 5.31 14.37 1.94
N ILE A 175 4.29 13.53 1.74
CA ILE A 175 4.00 12.36 2.58
C ILE A 175 5.16 11.37 2.51
N ALA A 176 5.63 11.01 1.32
CA ALA A 176 6.74 10.07 1.12
C ALA A 176 8.03 10.58 1.79
N ALA A 177 8.35 11.87 1.63
CA ALA A 177 9.51 12.49 2.28
C ALA A 177 9.36 12.50 3.81
N PHE A 178 8.18 12.79 4.32
CA PHE A 178 7.90 12.77 5.76
C PHE A 178 8.06 11.36 6.34
N LEU A 179 7.46 10.33 5.74
CA LEU A 179 7.59 8.95 6.19
C LEU A 179 9.05 8.51 6.23
N ALA A 180 9.82 8.78 5.17
CA ALA A 180 11.25 8.46 5.12
C ALA A 180 12.07 9.23 6.17
N SER A 181 11.62 10.41 6.59
CA SER A 181 12.33 11.22 7.60
C SER A 181 12.18 10.68 9.03
N ILE A 182 11.08 10.00 9.31
CA ILE A 182 10.78 9.47 10.65
C ILE A 182 11.16 8.00 10.83
N ASN A 183 11.46 7.29 9.74
CA ASN A 183 11.81 5.87 9.81
C ASN A 183 12.82 5.51 8.71
N PRO A 184 14.06 5.12 9.06
CA PRO A 184 15.10 4.78 8.07
C PRO A 184 14.81 3.51 7.26
N TYR A 185 13.84 2.69 7.68
CA TYR A 185 13.39 1.50 6.95
C TYR A 185 12.30 1.80 5.92
N TRP A 186 11.85 3.04 5.82
CA TRP A 186 10.93 3.50 4.79
C TRP A 186 11.70 4.28 3.72
N SER A 187 11.83 3.69 2.54
CA SER A 187 12.44 4.35 1.39
C SER A 187 11.52 5.46 0.88
N ARG A 188 12.07 6.69 0.74
CA ARG A 188 11.34 7.79 0.13
C ARG A 188 10.85 7.45 -1.28
N GLN A 189 11.73 6.84 -2.10
CA GLN A 189 11.38 6.47 -3.47
C GLN A 189 10.26 5.43 -3.51
N GLU A 190 10.35 4.38 -2.66
CA GLU A 190 9.32 3.34 -2.59
C GLU A 190 7.96 3.93 -2.19
N TRP A 191 7.93 4.84 -1.21
CA TRP A 191 6.69 5.52 -0.81
C TRP A 191 6.16 6.45 -1.89
N GLU A 192 7.03 7.19 -2.60
CA GLU A 192 6.63 8.07 -3.69
C GLU A 192 6.01 7.26 -4.84
N ASP A 193 6.64 6.16 -5.24
CA ASP A 193 6.14 5.27 -6.28
C ASP A 193 4.78 4.66 -5.89
N MET A 194 4.64 4.16 -4.67
CA MET A 194 3.38 3.60 -4.18
C MET A 194 2.25 4.64 -4.12
N TYR A 195 2.54 5.87 -3.67
CA TYR A 195 1.54 6.93 -3.69
C TYR A 195 1.15 7.32 -5.12
N PHE A 196 2.09 7.38 -6.04
CA PHE A 196 1.78 7.73 -7.44
C PHE A 196 0.90 6.66 -8.10
N ASP A 197 1.18 5.40 -7.87
CA ASP A 197 0.31 4.30 -8.31
C ASP A 197 -1.08 4.43 -7.69
N HIS A 198 -1.16 4.69 -6.37
CA HIS A 198 -2.41 4.91 -5.66
C HIS A 198 -3.22 6.07 -6.25
N LEU A 199 -2.61 7.23 -6.46
CA LEU A 199 -3.26 8.41 -7.04
C LEU A 199 -3.79 8.13 -8.45
N SER A 200 -3.01 7.41 -9.25
CA SER A 200 -3.40 7.01 -10.60
C SER A 200 -4.64 6.11 -10.59
N LEU A 201 -4.72 5.15 -9.67
CA LEU A 201 -5.86 4.25 -9.52
C LEU A 201 -7.11 4.99 -9.05
N VAL A 202 -7.00 5.85 -8.02
CA VAL A 202 -8.12 6.66 -7.52
C VAL A 202 -8.67 7.60 -8.60
N LYS A 203 -7.76 8.25 -9.38
CA LYS A 203 -8.16 9.09 -10.51
C LYS A 203 -8.90 8.27 -11.58
N ALA A 204 -8.35 7.11 -11.94
CA ALA A 204 -8.97 6.23 -12.94
C ALA A 204 -10.36 5.76 -12.48
N GLU A 205 -10.50 5.35 -11.22
CA GLU A 205 -11.78 4.98 -10.61
C GLU A 205 -12.82 6.11 -10.72
N ALA A 206 -12.43 7.35 -10.35
CA ALA A 206 -13.33 8.50 -10.44
C ALA A 206 -13.75 8.79 -11.91
N VAL A 207 -12.83 8.66 -12.85
CA VAL A 207 -13.12 8.85 -14.30
C VAL A 207 -14.08 7.77 -14.80
N GLU A 208 -13.86 6.49 -14.46
CA GLU A 208 -14.73 5.40 -14.86
C GLU A 208 -16.13 5.56 -14.24
N MET A 209 -16.22 6.03 -13.00
CA MET A 209 -17.49 6.32 -12.33
C MET A 209 -18.24 7.47 -13.02
N LEU A 210 -17.56 8.57 -13.38
CA LEU A 210 -18.13 9.69 -14.12
C LEU A 210 -18.63 9.28 -15.51
N ASN A 211 -17.93 8.35 -16.16
CA ASN A 211 -18.31 7.80 -17.47
C ASN A 211 -19.34 6.67 -17.39
N GLN A 212 -19.78 6.28 -16.19
CA GLN A 212 -20.71 5.16 -15.93
C GLN A 212 -20.19 3.79 -16.40
N ASN A 213 -18.88 3.62 -16.46
CA ASN A 213 -18.20 2.38 -16.83
C ASN A 213 -18.02 1.48 -15.60
N TYR A 214 -19.11 1.08 -14.95
CA TYR A 214 -19.14 0.42 -13.65
C TYR A 214 -18.31 -0.86 -13.58
N LEU A 215 -18.26 -1.67 -14.64
CA LEU A 215 -17.43 -2.88 -14.64
C LEU A 215 -15.93 -2.57 -14.60
N SER A 216 -15.50 -1.55 -15.33
CA SER A 216 -14.11 -1.08 -15.30
C SER A 216 -13.75 -0.52 -13.93
N GLU A 217 -14.65 0.27 -13.34
CA GLU A 217 -14.48 0.82 -11.99
C GLU A 217 -14.33 -0.28 -10.93
N ILE A 218 -15.17 -1.32 -10.96
CA ILE A 218 -15.07 -2.46 -10.03
C ILE A 218 -13.72 -3.16 -10.16
N ASN A 219 -13.25 -3.40 -11.37
CA ASN A 219 -11.93 -4.01 -11.61
C ASN A 219 -10.78 -3.13 -11.09
N LEU A 220 -10.87 -1.80 -11.26
CA LEU A 220 -9.90 -0.85 -10.72
C LEU A 220 -9.90 -0.86 -9.18
N TYR A 221 -11.07 -1.00 -8.55
CA TYR A 221 -11.15 -1.11 -7.10
C TYR A 221 -10.43 -2.35 -6.57
N ASP A 222 -10.57 -3.50 -7.23
CA ASP A 222 -9.82 -4.72 -6.87
C ASP A 222 -8.30 -4.52 -6.97
N GLU A 223 -7.83 -3.70 -7.93
CA GLU A 223 -6.41 -3.34 -8.06
C GLU A 223 -5.97 -2.39 -6.95
N MET A 224 -6.80 -1.39 -6.65
CA MET A 224 -6.54 -0.40 -5.59
C MET A 224 -6.53 -1.06 -4.20
N GLU A 225 -7.42 -2.04 -3.94
CA GLU A 225 -7.41 -2.82 -2.70
C GLU A 225 -6.06 -3.53 -2.49
N ARG A 226 -5.59 -4.25 -3.50
CA ARG A 226 -4.29 -4.94 -3.45
C ARG A 226 -3.14 -3.96 -3.24
N GLN A 227 -3.17 -2.82 -3.93
CA GLN A 227 -2.16 -1.78 -3.84
C GLN A 227 -2.15 -1.14 -2.44
N ALA A 228 -3.30 -0.79 -1.88
CA ALA A 228 -3.42 -0.21 -0.54
C ALA A 228 -2.98 -1.19 0.56
N LEU A 229 -3.30 -2.48 0.41
CA LEU A 229 -2.82 -3.52 1.33
C LEU A 229 -1.31 -3.73 1.24
N THR A 230 -0.70 -3.52 0.06
CA THR A 230 0.76 -3.50 -0.09
C THR A 230 1.37 -2.33 0.68
N MET A 231 0.79 -1.12 0.60
CA MET A 231 1.21 0.04 1.40
C MET A 231 1.10 -0.25 2.90
N ALA A 232 0.03 -0.91 3.33
CA ALA A 232 -0.15 -1.32 4.72
C ALA A 232 0.96 -2.26 5.20
N ASP A 233 1.34 -3.23 4.39
CA ASP A 233 2.38 -4.20 4.73
C ASP A 233 3.78 -3.55 4.77
N VAL A 234 4.09 -2.63 3.85
CA VAL A 234 5.32 -1.83 3.88
C VAL A 234 5.35 -0.94 5.13
N MET A 235 4.23 -0.30 5.47
CA MET A 235 4.11 0.52 6.67
C MET A 235 4.36 -0.30 7.93
N THR A 236 3.65 -1.42 8.09
CA THR A 236 3.80 -2.35 9.23
C THR A 236 5.24 -2.82 9.40
N ARG A 237 5.88 -3.25 8.32
CA ARG A 237 7.27 -3.70 8.33
C ARG A 237 8.22 -2.64 8.87
N GLY A 238 8.06 -1.39 8.45
CA GLY A 238 8.88 -0.29 8.95
C GLY A 238 8.72 -0.09 10.45
N PHE A 239 7.50 -0.18 10.99
CA PHE A 239 7.27 -0.14 12.44
C PHE A 239 7.98 -1.28 13.17
N VAL A 240 7.80 -2.51 12.70
CA VAL A 240 8.39 -3.71 13.32
C VAL A 240 9.92 -3.63 13.31
N MET A 241 10.52 -3.13 12.23
CA MET A 241 11.96 -2.97 12.11
C MET A 241 12.51 -1.85 13.00
N LEU A 242 11.76 -0.77 13.19
CA LEU A 242 12.21 0.38 14.00
C LEU A 242 12.00 0.15 15.51
N PHE A 243 10.94 -0.58 15.87
CA PHE A 243 10.54 -0.80 17.27
C PHE A 243 10.42 -2.30 17.60
N PRO A 244 11.46 -3.13 17.35
CA PRO A 244 11.35 -4.59 17.46
C PRO A 244 10.97 -5.07 18.87
N GLU A 245 11.28 -4.29 19.92
CA GLU A 245 10.94 -4.59 21.31
C GLU A 245 9.42 -4.47 21.60
N ARG A 246 8.69 -3.74 20.75
CA ARG A 246 7.22 -3.57 20.88
C ARG A 246 6.43 -4.71 20.23
N PHE A 247 7.12 -5.56 19.46
CA PHE A 247 6.54 -6.63 18.67
C PHE A 247 7.10 -8.02 19.06
N ARG A 248 7.59 -8.15 20.30
CA ARG A 248 8.08 -9.42 20.86
C ARG A 248 6.98 -10.17 21.59
#